data_748e39d1ce5f9da5926fb7a1efdea306
#
_entry.id   748e39d1ce5f9da5926fb7a1efdea306
#
_cell.length_a   1.000
_cell.length_b   1.000
_cell.length_c   1.000
_cell.angle_alpha   90.00
_cell.angle_beta   90.00
_cell.angle_gamma   90.00
#
_symmetry.space_group_name_H-M   'P 1'
#
loop_
_entity.id
_entity.type
_entity.pdbx_description
1 polymer ?
#
loop_
_entity_poly.entity_id
_entity_poly.type
_entity_poly.pdbx_seq_one_letter_code
_entity_poly.pdbx_strand_id
1 'polypeptide(L)'
;MPFEIWHGLEDGERLSLTQEAFWSFSQHFQLAKDDQSDLNPGNSIVVDQLEEARLKAKGLAINLSGIMTALDLLTPPANTPLGSVPLGDSVFERKCRGYVIIRDYSFWTDRAVTFLGELKAKYSE
;
A
#
# COMPACT_ATOMS: atom_id res chain seq x y z
N MET A 1 0.16 -11.30 -3.76
CA MET A 1 -0.19 -12.52 -3.01
C MET A 1 -1.47 -13.10 -3.57
N PRO A 2 -1.49 -14.40 -3.92
CA PRO A 2 -2.69 -15.04 -4.43
C PRO A 2 -3.85 -15.02 -3.44
N PHE A 3 -5.04 -14.96 -3.97
CA PHE A 3 -6.27 -14.83 -3.18
C PHE A 3 -6.49 -16.00 -2.21
N GLU A 4 -6.22 -17.22 -2.67
CA GLU A 4 -6.38 -18.42 -1.83
C GLU A 4 -5.43 -18.41 -0.62
N ILE A 5 -4.19 -17.97 -0.83
CA ILE A 5 -3.20 -17.85 0.26
C ILE A 5 -3.67 -16.79 1.26
N TRP A 6 -4.13 -15.65 0.73
CA TRP A 6 -4.65 -14.56 1.56
C TRP A 6 -5.82 -15.01 2.45
N HIS A 7 -6.76 -15.74 1.90
CA HIS A 7 -7.92 -16.24 2.65
C HIS A 7 -7.57 -17.25 3.72
N GLY A 8 -6.46 -17.97 3.56
CA GLY A 8 -5.99 -18.93 4.55
C GLY A 8 -5.27 -18.33 5.74
N LEU A 9 -5.00 -17.02 5.72
CA LEU A 9 -4.27 -16.36 6.80
C LEU A 9 -5.20 -15.95 7.95
N GLU A 10 -4.62 -15.88 9.14
CA GLU A 10 -5.30 -15.35 10.31
C GLU A 10 -5.45 -13.82 10.22
N ASP A 11 -6.40 -13.26 10.98
CA ASP A 11 -6.67 -11.82 10.98
C ASP A 11 -5.42 -11.00 11.29
N GLY A 12 -4.64 -11.40 12.30
CA GLY A 12 -3.40 -10.71 12.67
C GLY A 12 -2.38 -10.70 11.56
N GLU A 13 -2.24 -11.81 10.84
CA GLU A 13 -1.34 -11.91 9.70
C GLU A 13 -1.80 -11.01 8.56
N ARG A 14 -3.11 -11.00 8.25
CA ARG A 14 -3.66 -10.14 7.21
C ARG A 14 -3.52 -8.66 7.56
N LEU A 15 -3.73 -8.28 8.81
CA LEU A 15 -3.52 -6.91 9.28
C LEU A 15 -2.05 -6.51 9.15
N SER A 16 -1.14 -7.37 9.55
CA SER A 16 0.29 -7.12 9.47
C SER A 16 0.75 -6.92 8.03
N LEU A 17 0.31 -7.79 7.12
CA LEU A 17 0.64 -7.69 5.70
C LEU A 17 0.05 -6.43 5.06
N THR A 18 -1.18 -6.09 5.42
CA THR A 18 -1.84 -4.89 4.90
C THR A 18 -1.12 -3.63 5.40
N GLN A 19 -0.76 -3.59 6.67
CA GLN A 19 -0.01 -2.48 7.25
C GLN A 19 1.34 -2.30 6.57
N GLU A 20 2.07 -3.39 6.37
CA GLU A 20 3.36 -3.37 5.68
C GLU A 20 3.21 -2.91 4.24
N ALA A 21 2.18 -3.38 3.53
CA ALA A 21 1.91 -2.97 2.16
C ALA A 21 1.69 -1.46 2.04
N PHE A 22 0.83 -0.89 2.88
CA PHE A 22 0.54 0.54 2.80
C PHE A 22 1.70 1.40 3.28
N TRP A 23 2.49 0.93 4.23
CA TRP A 23 3.73 1.60 4.60
C TRP A 23 4.71 1.65 3.44
N SER A 24 4.88 0.54 2.72
CA SER A 24 5.72 0.48 1.52
C SER A 24 5.18 1.36 0.40
N PHE A 25 3.85 1.41 0.20
CA PHE A 25 3.25 2.30 -0.80
C PHE A 25 3.53 3.77 -0.50
N SER A 26 3.59 4.18 0.75
CA SER A 26 3.94 5.56 1.08
C SER A 26 5.33 5.92 0.55
N GLN A 27 6.27 4.98 0.61
CA GLN A 27 7.63 5.15 0.07
C GLN A 27 7.63 5.11 -1.46
N HIS A 28 6.86 4.19 -2.05
CA HIS A 28 6.74 4.08 -3.50
C HIS A 28 6.10 5.32 -4.12
N PHE A 29 5.11 5.90 -3.47
CA PHE A 29 4.50 7.15 -3.93
C PHE A 29 5.46 8.32 -3.87
N GLN A 30 6.35 8.36 -2.89
CA GLN A 30 7.42 9.36 -2.85
C GLN A 30 8.32 9.22 -4.08
N LEU A 31 8.71 8.00 -4.42
CA LEU A 31 9.52 7.72 -5.61
C LEU A 31 8.80 8.15 -6.90
N ALA A 32 7.53 7.79 -7.04
CA ALA A 32 6.73 8.16 -8.20
C ALA A 32 6.57 9.68 -8.32
N LYS A 33 6.40 10.36 -7.20
CA LYS A 33 6.31 11.82 -7.13
C LYS A 33 7.60 12.47 -7.62
N ASP A 34 8.75 11.96 -7.17
CA ASP A 34 10.05 12.46 -7.59
C ASP A 34 10.25 12.24 -9.10
N ASP A 35 9.86 11.07 -9.62
CA ASP A 35 9.92 10.77 -11.05
C ASP A 35 9.06 11.74 -11.86
N GLN A 36 7.83 12.01 -11.42
CA GLN A 36 6.93 12.91 -12.15
C GLN A 36 7.41 14.37 -12.10
N SER A 37 8.02 14.78 -11.01
CA SER A 37 8.62 16.11 -10.93
C SER A 37 9.74 16.28 -11.96
N ASP A 38 10.54 15.24 -12.20
CA ASP A 38 11.61 15.26 -13.18
C ASP A 38 11.11 15.12 -14.63
N LEU A 39 10.11 14.22 -14.85
CA LEU A 39 9.60 13.94 -16.19
C LEU A 39 8.67 15.04 -16.72
N ASN A 40 7.92 15.68 -15.85
CA ASN A 40 6.93 16.70 -16.20
C ASN A 40 6.99 17.88 -15.23
N PRO A 41 8.05 18.71 -15.30
CA PRO A 41 8.25 19.77 -14.30
C PRO A 41 7.11 20.79 -14.20
N GLY A 42 6.30 20.95 -15.26
CA GLY A 42 5.17 21.86 -15.26
C GLY A 42 3.86 21.28 -14.78
N ASN A 43 3.81 19.97 -14.46
CA ASN A 43 2.57 19.28 -14.09
C ASN A 43 2.47 19.07 -12.57
N SER A 44 2.09 20.12 -11.85
CA SER A 44 1.93 20.06 -10.39
C SER A 44 0.71 19.23 -9.97
N ILE A 45 -0.29 19.05 -10.83
CA ILE A 45 -1.51 18.31 -10.48
C ILE A 45 -1.19 16.86 -10.15
N VAL A 46 -0.40 16.18 -11.00
CA VAL A 46 -0.03 14.78 -10.76
C VAL A 46 0.83 14.65 -9.52
N VAL A 47 1.79 15.56 -9.33
CA VAL A 47 2.65 15.58 -8.15
C VAL A 47 1.83 15.75 -6.88
N ASP A 48 0.85 16.65 -6.88
CA ASP A 48 -0.03 16.87 -5.73
C ASP A 48 -0.91 15.65 -5.44
N GLN A 49 -1.42 14.99 -6.47
CA GLN A 49 -2.21 13.77 -6.32
C GLN A 49 -1.37 12.63 -5.73
N LEU A 50 -0.12 12.48 -6.15
CA LEU A 50 0.79 11.48 -5.62
C LEU A 50 1.15 11.77 -4.16
N GLU A 51 1.34 13.04 -3.80
CA GLU A 51 1.57 13.43 -2.41
C GLU A 51 0.36 13.12 -1.54
N GLU A 52 -0.84 13.38 -2.02
CA GLU A 52 -2.07 13.02 -1.31
C GLU A 52 -2.18 11.51 -1.10
N ALA A 53 -1.88 10.72 -2.13
CA ALA A 53 -1.89 9.26 -2.05
C ALA A 53 -0.84 8.76 -1.04
N ARG A 54 0.34 9.37 -1.02
CA ARG A 54 1.40 9.04 -0.07
C ARG A 54 0.94 9.24 1.37
N LEU A 55 0.32 10.37 1.65
CA LEU A 55 -0.17 10.70 2.99
C LEU A 55 -1.29 9.77 3.41
N LYS A 56 -2.20 9.42 2.50
CA LYS A 56 -3.29 8.47 2.78
C LYS A 56 -2.76 7.08 3.07
N ALA A 57 -1.79 6.60 2.30
CA ALA A 57 -1.19 5.29 2.52
C ALA A 57 -0.47 5.23 3.87
N LYS A 58 0.29 6.26 4.21
CA LYS A 58 0.97 6.37 5.50
C LYS A 58 -0.03 6.41 6.66
N GLY A 59 -1.08 7.22 6.53
CA GLY A 59 -2.12 7.32 7.56
C GLY A 59 -2.83 6.00 7.80
N LEU A 60 -3.14 5.27 6.73
CA LEU A 60 -3.76 3.95 6.85
C LEU A 60 -2.84 2.95 7.54
N ALA A 61 -1.54 2.94 7.22
CA ALA A 61 -0.57 2.07 7.88
C ALA A 61 -0.51 2.34 9.38
N ILE A 62 -0.54 3.61 9.78
CA ILE A 62 -0.55 4.00 11.19
C ILE A 62 -1.85 3.54 11.87
N ASN A 63 -2.99 3.74 11.21
CA ASN A 63 -4.29 3.32 11.74
C ASN A 63 -4.36 1.79 11.91
N LEU A 64 -3.81 1.04 10.96
CA LEU A 64 -3.75 -0.42 11.04
C LEU A 64 -2.93 -0.89 12.24
N SER A 65 -1.82 -0.23 12.54
CA SER A 65 -1.05 -0.51 13.74
C SER A 65 -1.89 -0.31 15.02
N GLY A 66 -2.70 0.74 15.06
CA GLY A 66 -3.62 0.98 16.16
C GLY A 66 -4.68 -0.10 16.31
N ILE A 67 -5.23 -0.57 15.19
CA ILE A 67 -6.21 -1.67 15.19
C ILE A 67 -5.58 -2.96 15.71
N MET A 68 -4.39 -3.29 15.26
CA MET A 68 -3.66 -4.49 15.70
C MET A 68 -3.44 -4.46 17.22
N THR A 69 -3.04 -3.31 17.74
CA THR A 69 -2.85 -3.12 19.18
C THR A 69 -4.18 -3.27 19.94
N ALA A 70 -5.24 -2.64 19.45
CA ALA A 70 -6.56 -2.67 20.11
C ALA A 70 -7.17 -4.06 20.14
N LEU A 71 -6.94 -4.88 19.12
CA LEU A 71 -7.46 -6.24 19.03
C LEU A 71 -6.49 -7.29 19.57
N ASP A 72 -5.31 -6.87 20.03
CA ASP A 72 -4.26 -7.77 20.51
C ASP A 72 -3.88 -8.84 19.46
N LEU A 73 -3.76 -8.41 18.21
CA LEU A 73 -3.47 -9.28 17.06
C LEU A 73 -2.06 -9.07 16.52
N LEU A 74 -1.13 -8.62 17.37
CA LEU A 74 0.24 -8.35 16.96
C LEU A 74 0.93 -9.66 16.55
N THR A 75 1.37 -9.70 15.30
CA THR A 75 2.19 -10.79 14.78
C THR A 75 3.48 -10.19 14.21
N PRO A 76 4.57 -10.95 14.17
CA PRO A 76 5.77 -10.49 13.47
C PRO A 76 5.44 -10.15 12.03
N PRO A 77 5.94 -9.02 11.49
CA PRO A 77 5.69 -8.68 10.09
C PRO A 77 6.22 -9.77 9.17
N ALA A 78 5.39 -10.21 8.25
CA ALA A 78 5.84 -11.13 7.21
C ALA A 78 6.64 -10.35 6.17
N ASN A 79 7.82 -10.82 5.83
CA ASN A 79 8.64 -10.24 4.78
C ASN A 79 8.09 -10.63 3.42
N THR A 80 6.94 -10.10 3.06
CA THR A 80 6.37 -10.33 1.74
C THR A 80 6.64 -9.11 0.88
N PRO A 81 7.47 -9.22 -0.15
CA PRO A 81 7.70 -8.08 -1.04
C PRO A 81 6.42 -7.71 -1.77
N LEU A 82 6.08 -6.44 -1.77
CA LEU A 82 5.17 -5.90 -2.77
C LEU A 82 5.84 -6.13 -4.12
N GLY A 83 5.15 -6.57 -5.11
CA GLY A 83 5.69 -6.91 -6.41
C GLY A 83 6.93 -6.11 -6.85
N SER A 84 7.64 -6.57 -7.84
CA SER A 84 8.87 -5.91 -8.27
C SER A 84 8.56 -4.58 -8.93
N VAL A 85 9.18 -3.52 -8.41
CA VAL A 85 9.10 -2.17 -8.99
C VAL A 85 10.37 -1.95 -9.79
N PRO A 86 10.30 -1.54 -11.07
CA PRO A 86 11.50 -1.23 -11.85
C PRO A 86 12.31 -0.13 -11.17
N LEU A 87 13.60 -0.35 -10.98
CA LEU A 87 14.49 0.57 -10.27
C LEU A 87 15.36 1.43 -11.19
N GLY A 88 15.31 1.20 -12.51
CA GLY A 88 16.13 1.94 -13.46
C GLY A 88 15.73 3.40 -13.59
N ASP A 89 16.65 4.20 -14.17
CA ASP A 89 16.50 5.65 -14.28
C ASP A 89 16.08 6.14 -15.67
N SER A 90 15.89 5.24 -16.64
CA SER A 90 15.42 5.64 -17.98
C SER A 90 14.00 6.19 -17.91
N VAL A 91 13.62 7.03 -18.87
CA VAL A 91 12.24 7.56 -18.95
C VAL A 91 11.21 6.43 -18.99
N PHE A 92 11.50 5.39 -19.78
CA PHE A 92 10.62 4.23 -19.88
C PHE A 92 10.48 3.51 -18.54
N GLU A 93 11.59 3.26 -17.85
CA GLU A 93 11.57 2.56 -16.55
C GLU A 93 10.84 3.37 -15.48
N ARG A 94 11.00 4.70 -15.46
CA ARG A 94 10.28 5.58 -14.54
C ARG A 94 8.77 5.55 -14.79
N LYS A 95 8.36 5.53 -16.06
CA LYS A 95 6.93 5.42 -16.40
C LYS A 95 6.35 4.07 -16.03
N CYS A 96 7.08 2.99 -16.28
CA CYS A 96 6.69 1.64 -15.88
C CYS A 96 6.55 1.53 -14.38
N ARG A 97 7.48 2.12 -13.63
CA ARG A 97 7.46 2.13 -12.17
C ARG A 97 6.19 2.79 -11.63
N GLY A 98 5.81 3.94 -12.17
CA GLY A 98 4.58 4.62 -11.79
C GLY A 98 3.34 3.78 -12.04
N TYR A 99 3.27 3.14 -13.20
CA TYR A 99 2.16 2.25 -13.55
C TYR A 99 2.05 1.06 -12.59
N VAL A 100 3.17 0.41 -12.30
CA VAL A 100 3.20 -0.76 -11.40
C VAL A 100 2.76 -0.37 -9.99
N ILE A 101 3.23 0.76 -9.49
CA ILE A 101 2.85 1.26 -8.17
C ILE A 101 1.34 1.50 -8.09
N ILE A 102 0.77 2.18 -9.07
CA ILE A 102 -0.66 2.48 -9.09
C ILE A 102 -1.49 1.21 -9.19
N ARG A 103 -1.08 0.28 -10.06
CA ARG A 103 -1.76 -1.01 -10.23
C ARG A 103 -1.78 -1.80 -8.91
N ASP A 104 -0.62 -1.94 -8.28
CA ASP A 104 -0.50 -2.72 -7.04
C ASP A 104 -1.26 -2.06 -5.89
N TYR A 105 -1.21 -0.73 -5.81
CA TYR A 105 -1.97 0.02 -4.82
C TYR A 105 -3.48 -0.20 -4.98
N SER A 106 -3.97 -0.22 -6.21
CA SER A 106 -5.38 -0.48 -6.50
C SER A 106 -5.81 -1.88 -6.02
N PHE A 107 -5.00 -2.90 -6.29
CA PHE A 107 -5.28 -4.25 -5.79
C PHE A 107 -5.31 -4.33 -4.28
N TRP A 108 -4.34 -3.72 -3.61
CA TRP A 108 -4.28 -3.75 -2.16
C TRP A 108 -5.40 -2.93 -1.52
N THR A 109 -5.80 -1.83 -2.14
CA THR A 109 -6.91 -1.02 -1.67
C THR A 109 -8.22 -1.81 -1.70
N ASP A 110 -8.51 -2.49 -2.81
CA ASP A 110 -9.70 -3.33 -2.93
C ASP A 110 -9.70 -4.45 -1.90
N ARG A 111 -8.57 -5.11 -1.74
CA ARG A 111 -8.40 -6.18 -0.74
C ARG A 111 -8.59 -5.65 0.67
N ALA A 112 -8.02 -4.49 0.99
CA ALA A 112 -8.13 -3.88 2.30
C ALA A 112 -9.57 -3.47 2.63
N VAL A 113 -10.29 -2.89 1.68
CA VAL A 113 -11.70 -2.51 1.87
C VAL A 113 -12.54 -3.74 2.24
N THR A 114 -12.39 -4.82 1.50
CA THR A 114 -13.11 -6.06 1.75
C THR A 114 -12.75 -6.65 3.11
N PHE A 115 -11.46 -6.76 3.39
CA PHE A 115 -10.99 -7.34 4.65
C PHE A 115 -11.41 -6.52 5.87
N LEU A 116 -11.24 -5.20 5.82
CA LEU A 116 -11.60 -4.34 6.94
C LEU A 116 -13.12 -4.32 7.18
N GLY A 117 -13.92 -4.45 6.11
CA GLY A 117 -15.35 -4.63 6.22
C GLY A 117 -15.72 -5.92 6.94
N GLU A 118 -15.07 -7.02 6.60
CA GLU A 118 -15.25 -8.32 7.27
C GLU A 118 -14.83 -8.25 8.75
N LEU A 119 -13.70 -7.61 9.01
CA LEU A 119 -13.18 -7.46 10.36
C LEU A 119 -14.10 -6.61 11.21
N LYS A 120 -14.62 -5.53 10.66
CA LYS A 120 -15.60 -4.68 11.35
C LYS A 120 -16.85 -5.47 11.73
N ALA A 121 -17.37 -6.27 10.82
CA ALA A 121 -18.54 -7.11 11.08
C ALA A 121 -18.26 -8.15 12.17
N LYS A 122 -17.06 -8.74 12.17
CA LYS A 122 -16.66 -9.76 13.13
C LYS A 122 -16.53 -9.22 14.56
N TYR A 123 -16.01 -8.01 14.73
CA TYR A 123 -15.76 -7.41 16.05
C TYR A 123 -16.78 -6.34 16.44
N SER A 124 -17.80 -6.13 15.64
CA SER A 124 -18.88 -5.18 15.91
C SER A 124 -20.04 -5.92 16.58
N GLU A 125 -20.44 -5.46 17.72
CA GLU A 125 -21.63 -5.98 18.40
C GLU A 125 -22.63 -4.87 18.69
#